data_6903ffe7e118be25b80a30bd52fb0253
#
_entry.id   6903ffe7e118be25b80a30bd52fb0253
#
_cell.length_a   1.000
_cell.length_b   1.000
_cell.length_c   1.000
_cell.angle_alpha   90.00
_cell.angle_beta   90.00
_cell.angle_gamma   90.00
#
_symmetry.space_group_name_H-M   'P 1'
#
loop_
_entity.id
_entity.type
_entity.pdbx_description
1 polymer ?
#
loop_
_entity_poly.entity_id
_entity_poly.type
_entity_poly.pdbx_seq_one_letter_code
_entity_poly.pdbx_strand_id
1 'polypeptide(L)'
;MVSCEQNCNLISQLNTYFDYLRNVKKSSNNTLQAYQRDLQKFGDYLSDIQIDDFALVDSEIVANFKIHLISIGLSSPSVSRTLSSMRGLYQFFVMNGISESNPAKVVHNDKVEKKEIAVMTAKEVEALLSQPDCNDIKGIRDKAMLEILYATGIKVSELIGLNVEDFNAQLSFIRCGEGDKERFIPIYPVAAKAVISYLEKSRKLLVSDNNERSLFVNVTGERMTRQGFWKILKAYAVKANIKKTITPHTLRNSFASHLLENGADIHDIQVILGHSDIASTQRYAQFLKDKMKNSYIKFHPRA
;
A
#
# COMPACT_ATOMS: atom_id res chain seq x y z
N MET A 1 20.12 33.19 -19.37
CA MET A 1 20.00 32.23 -20.50
C MET A 1 20.70 30.89 -20.24
N VAL A 2 21.70 30.78 -19.37
CA VAL A 2 22.45 29.52 -19.08
C VAL A 2 21.60 28.45 -18.34
N SER A 3 20.61 28.84 -17.56
CA SER A 3 19.81 27.89 -16.74
C SER A 3 18.79 27.03 -17.52
N CYS A 4 18.46 27.39 -18.76
CA CYS A 4 17.42 26.68 -19.52
C CYS A 4 18.01 25.51 -20.34
N GLU A 5 19.25 25.58 -20.80
CA GLU A 5 19.92 24.52 -21.55
C GLU A 5 20.45 23.40 -20.61
N GLN A 6 20.94 23.75 -19.43
CA GLN A 6 21.44 22.81 -18.42
C GLN A 6 20.37 21.83 -17.94
N ASN A 7 19.12 22.28 -17.84
CA ASN A 7 18.00 21.42 -17.44
C ASN A 7 17.52 20.46 -18.54
N CYS A 8 17.85 20.73 -19.81
CA CYS A 8 17.44 19.91 -20.94
C CYS A 8 18.09 18.52 -20.96
N ASN A 9 19.36 18.41 -20.59
CA ASN A 9 20.09 17.14 -20.62
C ASN A 9 19.59 16.18 -19.53
N LEU A 10 19.51 16.64 -18.27
CA LEU A 10 18.99 15.86 -17.15
C LEU A 10 17.57 15.35 -17.43
N ILE A 11 16.69 16.21 -17.94
CA ILE A 11 15.32 15.84 -18.28
C ILE A 11 15.28 14.78 -19.39
N SER A 12 16.12 14.93 -20.42
CA SER A 12 16.20 13.96 -21.54
C SER A 12 16.64 12.59 -21.05
N GLN A 13 17.70 12.53 -20.21
CA GLN A 13 18.18 11.29 -19.61
C GLN A 13 17.14 10.61 -18.74
N LEU A 14 16.40 11.37 -17.93
CA LEU A 14 15.29 10.84 -17.12
C LEU A 14 14.16 10.30 -17.99
N ASN A 15 13.75 11.01 -19.03
CA ASN A 15 12.69 10.56 -19.94
C ASN A 15 13.02 9.22 -20.59
N THR A 16 14.27 9.05 -21.06
CA THR A 16 14.75 7.80 -21.63
C THR A 16 14.65 6.64 -20.64
N TYR A 17 15.02 6.90 -19.38
CA TYR A 17 14.88 5.90 -18.31
C TYR A 17 13.41 5.57 -17.99
N PHE A 18 12.53 6.57 -17.95
CA PHE A 18 11.10 6.34 -17.69
C PHE A 18 10.44 5.57 -18.83
N ASP A 19 10.85 5.80 -20.06
CA ASP A 19 10.38 5.02 -21.21
C ASP A 19 10.85 3.55 -21.13
N TYR A 20 12.09 3.32 -20.72
CA TYR A 20 12.57 1.97 -20.42
C TYR A 20 11.76 1.29 -19.30
N LEU A 21 11.47 1.99 -18.20
CA LEU A 21 10.65 1.45 -17.11
C LEU A 21 9.23 1.13 -17.56
N ARG A 22 8.65 1.94 -18.44
CA ARG A 22 7.29 1.78 -18.96
C ARG A 22 7.20 0.65 -19.98
N ASN A 23 8.07 0.65 -20.96
CA ASN A 23 7.94 -0.17 -22.15
C ASN A 23 8.66 -1.53 -22.01
N VAL A 24 9.81 -1.57 -21.36
CA VAL A 24 10.66 -2.76 -21.22
C VAL A 24 10.42 -3.45 -19.89
N LYS A 25 10.54 -2.72 -18.76
CA LYS A 25 10.31 -3.29 -17.42
C LYS A 25 8.85 -3.47 -17.05
N LYS A 26 7.92 -2.86 -17.80
CA LYS A 26 6.47 -2.90 -17.51
C LYS A 26 6.14 -2.58 -16.06
N SER A 27 6.83 -1.57 -15.52
CA SER A 27 6.68 -1.15 -14.13
C SER A 27 5.27 -0.59 -13.87
N SER A 28 4.74 -0.81 -12.66
CA SER A 28 3.43 -0.27 -12.30
C SER A 28 3.40 1.26 -12.35
N ASN A 29 2.24 1.85 -12.65
CA ASN A 29 2.06 3.31 -12.64
C ASN A 29 2.46 3.95 -11.30
N ASN A 30 2.18 3.28 -10.18
CA ASN A 30 2.58 3.77 -8.85
C ASN A 30 4.11 3.82 -8.71
N THR A 31 4.83 2.81 -9.22
CA THR A 31 6.30 2.79 -9.22
C THR A 31 6.86 3.89 -10.11
N LEU A 32 6.31 4.05 -11.32
CA LEU A 32 6.71 5.10 -12.24
C LEU A 32 6.55 6.50 -11.62
N GLN A 33 5.37 6.80 -11.07
CA GLN A 33 5.11 8.09 -10.42
C GLN A 33 5.97 8.33 -9.17
N ALA A 34 6.28 7.27 -8.41
CA ALA A 34 7.16 7.39 -7.25
C ALA A 34 8.60 7.69 -7.68
N TYR A 35 9.11 6.95 -8.67
CA TYR A 35 10.47 7.16 -9.21
C TYR A 35 10.60 8.50 -9.91
N GLN A 36 9.57 8.94 -10.65
CA GLN A 36 9.55 10.28 -11.24
C GLN A 36 9.75 11.37 -10.19
N ARG A 37 8.95 11.34 -9.12
CA ARG A 37 9.07 12.33 -8.03
C ARG A 37 10.42 12.26 -7.32
N ASP A 38 10.94 11.06 -7.13
CA ASP A 38 12.21 10.87 -6.42
C ASP A 38 13.40 11.33 -7.28
N LEU A 39 13.43 11.00 -8.57
CA LEU A 39 14.51 11.36 -9.48
C LEU A 39 14.43 12.83 -9.93
N GLN A 40 13.22 13.42 -9.98
CA GLN A 40 13.08 14.85 -10.19
C GLN A 40 13.75 15.64 -9.07
N LYS A 41 13.52 15.28 -7.80
CA LYS A 41 14.20 15.91 -6.66
C LYS A 41 15.72 15.79 -6.76
N PHE A 42 16.21 14.68 -7.29
CA PHE A 42 17.65 14.51 -7.50
C PHE A 42 18.16 15.39 -8.63
N GLY A 43 17.42 15.50 -9.73
CA GLY A 43 17.75 16.43 -10.83
C GLY A 43 17.75 17.89 -10.36
N ASP A 44 16.77 18.29 -9.56
CA ASP A 44 16.70 19.64 -8.98
C ASP A 44 17.94 19.90 -8.09
N TYR A 45 18.30 18.95 -7.22
CA TYR A 45 19.50 19.05 -6.39
C TYR A 45 20.78 19.16 -7.21
N LEU A 46 20.94 18.39 -8.30
CA LEU A 46 22.09 18.47 -9.20
C LEU A 46 22.17 19.84 -9.87
N SER A 47 21.03 20.39 -10.29
CA SER A 47 20.95 21.74 -10.85
C SER A 47 21.41 22.81 -9.86
N ASP A 48 21.05 22.68 -8.58
CA ASP A 48 21.45 23.61 -7.51
C ASP A 48 22.98 23.61 -7.28
N ILE A 49 23.63 22.46 -7.48
CA ILE A 49 25.09 22.32 -7.40
C ILE A 49 25.80 22.42 -8.76
N GLN A 50 25.10 22.93 -9.79
CA GLN A 50 25.60 23.18 -11.15
C GLN A 50 26.12 21.94 -11.88
N ILE A 51 25.52 20.78 -11.66
CA ILE A 51 25.76 19.54 -12.40
C ILE A 51 24.59 19.36 -13.37
N ASP A 52 24.90 19.23 -14.65
CA ASP A 52 23.97 19.15 -15.78
C ASP A 52 23.92 17.79 -16.47
N ASP A 53 24.72 16.82 -15.98
CA ASP A 53 24.76 15.45 -16.49
C ASP A 53 24.81 14.43 -15.35
N PHE A 54 23.92 13.45 -15.38
CA PHE A 54 23.95 12.34 -14.42
C PHE A 54 25.23 11.49 -14.52
N ALA A 55 25.92 11.49 -15.66
CA ALA A 55 27.17 10.76 -15.83
C ALA A 55 28.31 11.34 -14.98
N LEU A 56 28.24 12.62 -14.59
CA LEU A 56 29.24 13.29 -13.75
C LEU A 56 29.06 13.03 -12.25
N VAL A 57 27.99 12.32 -11.87
CA VAL A 57 27.69 12.06 -10.46
C VAL A 57 28.53 10.90 -9.93
N ASP A 58 29.22 11.15 -8.85
CA ASP A 58 29.96 10.15 -8.07
C ASP A 58 29.22 9.71 -6.80
N SER A 59 29.84 8.85 -6.02
CA SER A 59 29.26 8.34 -4.77
C SER A 59 29.19 9.39 -3.66
N GLU A 60 30.04 10.41 -3.70
CA GLU A 60 30.06 11.51 -2.72
C GLU A 60 28.83 12.41 -2.93
N ILE A 61 28.54 12.77 -4.18
CA ILE A 61 27.34 13.54 -4.54
C ILE A 61 26.06 12.79 -4.11
N VAL A 62 26.00 11.48 -4.33
CA VAL A 62 24.85 10.66 -3.87
C VAL A 62 24.74 10.64 -2.34
N ALA A 63 25.89 10.57 -1.63
CA ALA A 63 25.89 10.62 -0.17
C ALA A 63 25.45 11.99 0.36
N ASN A 64 25.90 13.07 -0.25
CA ASN A 64 25.50 14.44 0.09
C ASN A 64 24.00 14.66 -0.19
N PHE A 65 23.47 14.12 -1.30
CA PHE A 65 22.05 14.15 -1.58
C PHE A 65 21.24 13.37 -0.53
N LYS A 66 21.71 12.18 -0.07
CA LYS A 66 21.08 11.47 1.06
C LYS A 66 20.98 12.36 2.30
N ILE A 67 22.06 13.06 2.66
CA ILE A 67 22.09 13.99 3.80
C ILE A 67 21.08 15.11 3.59
N HIS A 68 21.04 15.69 2.39
CA HIS A 68 20.07 16.73 2.01
C HIS A 68 18.62 16.23 2.18
N LEU A 69 18.28 15.03 1.71
CA LEU A 69 16.93 14.45 1.89
C LEU A 69 16.53 14.32 3.36
N ILE A 70 17.48 13.96 4.23
CA ILE A 70 17.26 13.86 5.67
C ILE A 70 17.07 15.25 6.27
N SER A 71 17.88 16.24 5.89
CA SER A 71 17.79 17.61 6.41
C SER A 71 16.47 18.30 6.09
N ILE A 72 15.87 18.00 4.92
CA ILE A 72 14.54 18.51 4.55
C ILE A 72 13.40 17.67 5.14
N GLY A 73 13.68 16.75 6.07
CA GLY A 73 12.69 16.03 6.86
C GLY A 73 12.05 14.82 6.18
N LEU A 74 12.66 14.24 5.13
CA LEU A 74 12.14 13.02 4.55
C LEU A 74 12.28 11.83 5.51
N SER A 75 11.24 11.00 5.57
CA SER A 75 11.27 9.77 6.38
C SER A 75 12.26 8.76 5.81
N SER A 76 12.88 7.95 6.69
CA SER A 76 13.79 6.86 6.31
C SER A 76 13.28 5.94 5.19
N PRO A 77 12.01 5.50 5.17
CA PRO A 77 11.47 4.74 4.05
C PRO A 77 11.44 5.52 2.73
N SER A 78 11.20 6.84 2.77
CA SER A 78 11.22 7.70 1.59
C SER A 78 12.63 7.86 1.04
N VAL A 79 13.61 8.11 1.91
CA VAL A 79 15.04 8.16 1.55
C VAL A 79 15.48 6.82 0.93
N SER A 80 15.08 5.69 1.54
CA SER A 80 15.40 4.35 1.04
C SER A 80 14.82 4.11 -0.36
N ARG A 81 13.59 4.54 -0.61
CA ARG A 81 12.97 4.43 -1.94
C ARG A 81 13.70 5.32 -2.95
N THR A 82 14.05 6.55 -2.59
CA THR A 82 14.79 7.46 -3.47
C THR A 82 16.16 6.87 -3.85
N LEU A 83 16.91 6.32 -2.91
CA LEU A 83 18.19 5.64 -3.23
C LEU A 83 17.96 4.39 -4.10
N SER A 84 16.84 3.70 -3.95
CA SER A 84 16.49 2.56 -4.80
C SER A 84 16.14 2.99 -6.23
N SER A 85 15.46 4.13 -6.41
CA SER A 85 15.20 4.69 -7.74
C SER A 85 16.48 5.15 -8.43
N MET A 86 17.42 5.76 -7.69
CA MET A 86 18.74 6.15 -8.20
C MET A 86 19.58 4.93 -8.61
N ARG A 87 19.59 3.86 -7.79
CA ARG A 87 20.26 2.61 -8.17
C ARG A 87 19.69 2.04 -9.46
N GLY A 88 18.38 2.12 -9.65
CA GLY A 88 17.72 1.70 -10.88
C GLY A 88 18.13 2.54 -12.09
N LEU A 89 18.20 3.87 -11.94
CA LEU A 89 18.64 4.80 -12.96
C LEU A 89 20.08 4.51 -13.40
N TYR A 90 21.02 4.47 -12.44
CA TYR A 90 22.43 4.22 -12.75
C TYR A 90 22.69 2.80 -13.27
N GLN A 91 21.90 1.81 -12.85
CA GLN A 91 21.98 0.48 -13.46
C GLN A 91 21.58 0.53 -14.95
N PHE A 92 20.57 1.30 -15.30
CA PHE A 92 20.17 1.54 -16.68
C PHE A 92 21.28 2.28 -17.46
N PHE A 93 21.91 3.28 -16.88
CA PHE A 93 23.01 4.02 -17.50
C PHE A 93 24.25 3.13 -17.76
N VAL A 94 24.61 2.29 -16.82
CA VAL A 94 25.70 1.31 -17.00
C VAL A 94 25.37 0.34 -18.13
N MET A 95 24.14 -0.16 -18.20
CA MET A 95 23.71 -1.07 -19.27
C MET A 95 23.72 -0.43 -20.67
N ASN A 96 23.60 0.90 -20.75
CA ASN A 96 23.60 1.65 -22.02
C ASN A 96 24.92 2.37 -22.27
N GLY A 97 25.95 2.14 -21.48
CA GLY A 97 27.29 2.78 -21.66
C GLY A 97 27.31 4.28 -21.37
N ILE A 98 26.31 4.83 -20.69
CA ILE A 98 26.23 6.25 -20.32
C ILE A 98 27.09 6.53 -19.08
N SER A 99 27.22 5.56 -18.18
CA SER A 99 28.06 5.64 -16.99
C SER A 99 28.88 4.38 -16.84
N GLU A 100 30.13 4.51 -16.35
CA GLU A 100 31.01 3.37 -16.12
C GLU A 100 30.62 2.55 -14.87
N SER A 101 30.02 3.19 -13.89
CA SER A 101 29.68 2.56 -12.62
C SER A 101 28.34 3.08 -12.06
N ASN A 102 27.86 2.42 -11.01
CA ASN A 102 26.64 2.83 -10.31
C ASN A 102 27.00 3.46 -8.96
N PRO A 103 27.10 4.81 -8.88
CA PRO A 103 27.51 5.52 -7.66
C PRO A 103 26.53 5.36 -6.49
N ALA A 104 25.26 5.08 -6.78
CA ALA A 104 24.24 4.87 -5.74
C ALA A 104 24.33 3.48 -5.07
N LYS A 105 25.15 2.54 -5.60
CA LYS A 105 25.26 1.18 -5.09
C LYS A 105 26.01 1.12 -3.76
N VAL A 106 26.98 1.98 -3.57
CA VAL A 106 27.82 2.03 -2.35
C VAL A 106 27.20 2.84 -1.23
N VAL A 107 26.22 3.69 -1.52
CA VAL A 107 25.52 4.49 -0.51
C VAL A 107 24.41 3.64 0.12
N HIS A 108 24.61 3.25 1.36
CA HIS A 108 23.65 2.45 2.13
C HIS A 108 22.74 3.33 2.97
N ASN A 109 21.53 2.82 3.20
CA ASN A 109 20.67 3.39 4.23
C ASN A 109 21.15 2.96 5.61
N ASP A 110 20.95 3.83 6.59
CA ASP A 110 21.06 3.43 7.98
C ASP A 110 20.04 2.31 8.25
N LYS A 111 20.40 1.37 9.11
CA LYS A 111 19.49 0.28 9.49
C LYS A 111 18.23 0.90 10.09
N VAL A 112 17.14 0.86 9.36
CA VAL A 112 15.83 1.24 9.89
C VAL A 112 15.40 0.13 10.85
N GLU A 113 15.15 0.47 12.10
CA GLU A 113 14.47 -0.45 13.01
C GLU A 113 13.18 -0.93 12.33
N LYS A 114 13.01 -2.23 12.22
CA LYS A 114 11.79 -2.82 11.67
C LYS A 114 10.65 -2.44 12.59
N LYS A 115 9.79 -1.53 12.16
CA LYS A 115 8.56 -1.23 12.89
C LYS A 115 7.77 -2.52 13.06
N GLU A 116 7.35 -2.80 14.28
CA GLU A 116 6.44 -3.89 14.56
C GLU A 116 5.18 -3.79 13.69
N ILE A 117 4.67 -4.96 13.29
CA ILE A 117 3.44 -5.00 12.49
C ILE A 117 2.29 -4.57 13.41
N ALA A 118 1.65 -3.48 13.05
CA ALA A 118 0.45 -3.03 13.76
C ALA A 118 -0.70 -4.00 13.50
N VAL A 119 -1.16 -4.65 14.55
CA VAL A 119 -2.29 -5.61 14.56
C VAL A 119 -3.31 -5.14 15.60
N MET A 120 -4.59 -5.26 15.27
CA MET A 120 -5.71 -5.06 16.20
C MET A 120 -6.01 -6.37 16.92
N THR A 121 -6.45 -6.30 18.14
CA THR A 121 -7.05 -7.45 18.81
C THR A 121 -8.43 -7.76 18.24
N ALA A 122 -8.94 -8.98 18.42
CA ALA A 122 -10.29 -9.34 17.99
C ALA A 122 -11.37 -8.39 18.59
N LYS A 123 -11.19 -7.98 19.85
CA LYS A 123 -12.09 -7.01 20.53
C LYS A 123 -12.03 -5.63 19.89
N GLU A 124 -10.87 -5.15 19.48
CA GLU A 124 -10.74 -3.86 18.79
C GLU A 124 -11.35 -3.90 17.38
N VAL A 125 -11.21 -5.04 16.68
CA VAL A 125 -11.87 -5.22 15.37
C VAL A 125 -13.39 -5.21 15.54
N GLU A 126 -13.93 -5.98 16.48
CA GLU A 126 -15.36 -6.00 16.76
C GLU A 126 -15.89 -4.61 17.15
N ALA A 127 -15.17 -3.90 18.02
CA ALA A 127 -15.51 -2.54 18.40
C ALA A 127 -15.51 -1.58 17.18
N LEU A 128 -14.58 -1.74 16.23
CA LEU A 128 -14.54 -0.93 15.01
C LEU A 128 -15.71 -1.27 14.08
N LEU A 129 -15.94 -2.55 13.84
CA LEU A 129 -16.99 -3.03 12.95
C LEU A 129 -18.39 -2.71 13.44
N SER A 130 -18.61 -2.52 14.74
CA SER A 130 -19.89 -2.16 15.33
C SER A 130 -20.22 -0.66 15.28
N GLN A 131 -19.28 0.21 14.89
CA GLN A 131 -19.49 1.65 14.91
C GLN A 131 -20.44 2.22 13.84
N PRO A 132 -20.47 1.68 12.60
CA PRO A 132 -21.38 2.23 11.58
C PRO A 132 -22.85 2.10 11.99
N ASP A 133 -23.59 3.21 11.91
CA ASP A 133 -25.04 3.21 12.16
C ASP A 133 -25.78 2.63 10.94
N CYS A 134 -26.36 1.45 11.11
CA CYS A 134 -27.09 0.77 10.05
C CYS A 134 -28.50 1.37 9.76
N ASN A 135 -28.88 2.44 10.42
CA ASN A 135 -30.07 3.24 10.08
C ASN A 135 -29.73 4.41 9.13
N ASP A 136 -28.46 4.75 9.00
CA ASP A 136 -27.98 5.79 8.08
C ASP A 136 -27.45 5.18 6.78
N ILE A 137 -27.80 5.80 5.66
CA ILE A 137 -27.40 5.35 4.31
C ILE A 137 -25.86 5.21 4.18
N LYS A 138 -25.11 6.18 4.73
CA LYS A 138 -23.63 6.12 4.73
C LYS A 138 -23.13 5.03 5.67
N GLY A 139 -23.77 4.88 6.82
CA GLY A 139 -23.40 3.86 7.80
C GLY A 139 -23.59 2.44 7.27
N ILE A 140 -24.67 2.16 6.53
CA ILE A 140 -24.90 0.87 5.87
C ILE A 140 -23.76 0.57 4.87
N ARG A 141 -23.36 1.56 4.04
CA ARG A 141 -22.23 1.44 3.12
C ARG A 141 -20.93 1.17 3.87
N ASP A 142 -20.64 1.98 4.87
CA ASP A 142 -19.39 1.94 5.61
C ASP A 142 -19.24 0.60 6.36
N LYS A 143 -20.34 0.06 6.89
CA LYS A 143 -20.40 -1.28 7.47
C LYS A 143 -19.99 -2.33 6.46
N ALA A 144 -20.57 -2.31 5.27
CA ALA A 144 -20.23 -3.26 4.21
C ALA A 144 -18.77 -3.18 3.79
N MET A 145 -18.21 -1.96 3.66
CA MET A 145 -16.81 -1.76 3.33
C MET A 145 -15.86 -2.31 4.39
N LEU A 146 -16.13 -2.03 5.67
CA LEU A 146 -15.31 -2.51 6.79
C LEU A 146 -15.38 -4.03 6.93
N GLU A 147 -16.58 -4.62 6.80
CA GLU A 147 -16.78 -6.07 6.86
C GLU A 147 -16.01 -6.77 5.73
N ILE A 148 -16.13 -6.32 4.49
CA ILE A 148 -15.39 -6.91 3.37
C ILE A 148 -13.88 -6.78 3.57
N LEU A 149 -13.39 -5.63 3.99
CA LEU A 149 -11.96 -5.44 4.20
C LEU A 149 -11.40 -6.40 5.25
N TYR A 150 -12.14 -6.63 6.34
CA TYR A 150 -11.73 -7.57 7.37
C TYR A 150 -12.00 -9.04 6.99
N ALA A 151 -13.08 -9.34 6.26
CA ALA A 151 -13.38 -10.70 5.82
C ALA A 151 -12.37 -11.26 4.84
N THR A 152 -11.75 -10.40 4.02
CA THR A 152 -10.92 -10.81 2.89
C THR A 152 -9.46 -10.41 3.02
N GLY A 153 -9.16 -9.44 3.86
CA GLY A 153 -7.82 -8.86 3.96
C GLY A 153 -7.31 -8.22 2.66
N ILE A 154 -8.18 -7.90 1.69
CA ILE A 154 -7.76 -7.30 0.41
C ILE A 154 -7.12 -5.92 0.61
N LYS A 155 -6.38 -5.44 -0.39
CA LYS A 155 -5.84 -4.07 -0.37
C LYS A 155 -6.97 -3.06 -0.52
N VAL A 156 -6.82 -1.88 0.07
CA VAL A 156 -7.82 -0.80 -0.11
C VAL A 156 -8.04 -0.45 -1.59
N SER A 157 -7.01 -0.57 -2.43
CA SER A 157 -7.14 -0.37 -3.88
C SER A 157 -8.02 -1.42 -4.54
N GLU A 158 -7.97 -2.66 -4.07
CA GLU A 158 -8.83 -3.74 -4.53
C GLU A 158 -10.26 -3.51 -4.04
N LEU A 159 -10.45 -3.17 -2.74
CA LEU A 159 -11.76 -2.86 -2.18
C LEU A 159 -12.50 -1.77 -2.96
N ILE A 160 -11.86 -0.64 -3.23
CA ILE A 160 -12.49 0.46 -3.98
C ILE A 160 -12.61 0.15 -5.48
N GLY A 161 -11.79 -0.77 -5.99
CA GLY A 161 -11.81 -1.24 -7.37
C GLY A 161 -12.96 -2.20 -7.66
N LEU A 162 -13.57 -2.82 -6.65
CA LEU A 162 -14.66 -3.78 -6.84
C LEU A 162 -15.84 -3.17 -7.59
N ASN A 163 -16.39 -3.96 -8.50
CA ASN A 163 -17.66 -3.70 -9.16
C ASN A 163 -18.77 -4.57 -8.53
N VAL A 164 -20.03 -4.25 -8.82
CA VAL A 164 -21.17 -5.02 -8.30
C VAL A 164 -21.10 -6.49 -8.71
N GLU A 165 -20.63 -6.77 -9.92
CA GLU A 165 -20.47 -8.11 -10.49
C GLU A 165 -19.36 -8.93 -9.83
N ASP A 166 -18.45 -8.29 -9.07
CA ASP A 166 -17.38 -8.99 -8.35
C ASP A 166 -17.85 -9.60 -7.02
N PHE A 167 -19.06 -9.26 -6.58
CA PHE A 167 -19.70 -9.86 -5.40
C PHE A 167 -20.75 -10.91 -5.81
N ASN A 168 -20.55 -12.13 -5.36
CA ASN A 168 -21.53 -13.21 -5.52
C ASN A 168 -22.23 -13.49 -4.19
N ALA A 169 -23.49 -13.07 -4.09
CA ALA A 169 -24.29 -13.24 -2.88
C ALA A 169 -24.65 -14.71 -2.60
N GLN A 170 -24.91 -15.51 -3.64
CA GLN A 170 -25.33 -16.91 -3.50
C GLN A 170 -24.20 -17.80 -3.02
N LEU A 171 -23.00 -17.61 -3.57
CA LEU A 171 -21.82 -18.41 -3.24
C LEU A 171 -20.96 -17.78 -2.15
N SER A 172 -21.34 -16.59 -1.66
CA SER A 172 -20.65 -15.85 -0.60
C SER A 172 -19.15 -15.70 -0.87
N PHE A 173 -18.79 -15.17 -2.04
CA PHE A 173 -17.42 -14.83 -2.37
C PHE A 173 -17.28 -13.46 -3.05
N ILE A 174 -16.06 -12.96 -3.06
CA ILE A 174 -15.64 -11.77 -3.83
C ILE A 174 -14.56 -12.19 -4.82
N ARG A 175 -14.71 -11.77 -6.08
CA ARG A 175 -13.69 -11.83 -7.10
C ARG A 175 -12.78 -10.60 -6.97
N CYS A 176 -11.48 -10.80 -6.93
CA CYS A 176 -10.52 -9.72 -6.69
C CYS A 176 -9.26 -9.91 -7.52
N GLY A 177 -8.72 -8.82 -8.03
CA GLY A 177 -7.54 -8.82 -8.92
C GLY A 177 -7.91 -8.76 -10.39
N GLU A 178 -6.90 -8.75 -11.26
CA GLU A 178 -7.02 -8.72 -12.71
C GLU A 178 -6.02 -9.69 -13.35
N GLY A 179 -6.41 -10.36 -14.42
CA GLY A 179 -5.57 -11.31 -15.16
C GLY A 179 -5.02 -12.42 -14.26
N ASP A 180 -3.72 -12.67 -14.34
CA ASP A 180 -3.04 -13.71 -13.54
C ASP A 180 -3.10 -13.52 -12.01
N LYS A 181 -3.59 -12.36 -11.54
CA LYS A 181 -3.78 -12.05 -10.12
C LYS A 181 -5.23 -12.15 -9.68
N GLU A 182 -6.12 -12.61 -10.55
CA GLU A 182 -7.51 -12.85 -10.20
C GLU A 182 -7.61 -13.98 -9.18
N ARG A 183 -8.43 -13.76 -8.15
CA ARG A 183 -8.69 -14.74 -7.10
C ARG A 183 -10.09 -14.58 -6.53
N PHE A 184 -10.67 -15.69 -6.09
CA PHE A 184 -11.96 -15.76 -5.45
C PHE A 184 -11.76 -15.94 -3.95
N ILE A 185 -12.27 -15.00 -3.16
CA ILE A 185 -12.08 -14.99 -1.71
C ILE A 185 -13.43 -15.22 -1.05
N PRO A 186 -13.58 -16.30 -0.25
CA PRO A 186 -14.81 -16.53 0.49
C PRO A 186 -15.00 -15.47 1.57
N ILE A 187 -16.24 -15.13 1.84
CA ILE A 187 -16.63 -14.18 2.89
C ILE A 187 -17.60 -14.84 3.86
N TYR A 188 -17.49 -14.48 5.13
CA TYR A 188 -18.39 -15.00 6.16
C TYR A 188 -19.80 -14.37 6.06
N PRO A 189 -20.84 -15.03 6.61
CA PRO A 189 -22.24 -14.64 6.41
C PRO A 189 -22.58 -13.20 6.82
N VAL A 190 -21.94 -12.67 7.87
CA VAL A 190 -22.18 -11.30 8.34
C VAL A 190 -21.70 -10.28 7.31
N ALA A 191 -20.52 -10.51 6.70
CA ALA A 191 -20.01 -9.65 5.64
C ALA A 191 -20.89 -9.70 4.39
N ALA A 192 -21.32 -10.89 3.98
CA ALA A 192 -22.26 -11.05 2.86
C ALA A 192 -23.58 -10.30 3.09
N LYS A 193 -24.18 -10.45 4.28
CA LYS A 193 -25.42 -9.73 4.67
C LYS A 193 -25.22 -8.22 4.66
N ALA A 194 -24.07 -7.72 5.10
CA ALA A 194 -23.76 -6.29 5.09
C ALA A 194 -23.72 -5.73 3.66
N VAL A 195 -23.12 -6.47 2.72
CA VAL A 195 -23.07 -6.07 1.30
C VAL A 195 -24.47 -6.12 0.67
N ILE A 196 -25.25 -7.18 0.91
CA ILE A 196 -26.62 -7.30 0.42
C ILE A 196 -27.46 -6.11 0.93
N SER A 197 -27.42 -5.84 2.24
CA SER A 197 -28.13 -4.70 2.83
C SER A 197 -27.71 -3.37 2.20
N TYR A 198 -26.42 -3.19 1.92
CA TYR A 198 -25.92 -2.01 1.24
C TYR A 198 -26.48 -1.90 -0.19
N LEU A 199 -26.43 -2.96 -0.98
CA LEU A 199 -26.93 -2.97 -2.35
C LEU A 199 -28.43 -2.66 -2.42
N GLU A 200 -29.20 -3.21 -1.51
CA GLU A 200 -30.67 -3.09 -1.51
C GLU A 200 -31.16 -1.75 -0.95
N LYS A 201 -30.58 -1.28 0.17
CA LYS A 201 -31.11 -0.16 0.95
C LYS A 201 -30.37 1.15 0.74
N SER A 202 -29.07 1.11 0.46
CA SER A 202 -28.23 2.31 0.48
C SER A 202 -27.70 2.66 -0.91
N ARG A 203 -27.11 1.71 -1.63
CA ARG A 203 -26.47 1.99 -2.92
C ARG A 203 -27.42 2.62 -3.92
N LYS A 204 -28.64 2.13 -4.02
CA LYS A 204 -29.69 2.66 -4.94
C LYS A 204 -30.00 4.14 -4.69
N LEU A 205 -29.83 4.60 -3.45
CA LEU A 205 -30.08 5.99 -3.05
C LEU A 205 -28.85 6.88 -3.23
N LEU A 206 -27.65 6.29 -3.27
CA LEU A 206 -26.39 7.02 -3.43
C LEU A 206 -26.00 7.20 -4.89
N VAL A 207 -26.31 6.22 -5.75
CA VAL A 207 -25.92 6.24 -7.17
C VAL A 207 -26.82 7.19 -7.94
N SER A 208 -26.20 8.14 -8.67
CA SER A 208 -26.89 9.09 -9.54
C SER A 208 -27.03 8.58 -10.97
N ASP A 209 -26.05 7.78 -11.45
CA ASP A 209 -26.04 7.17 -12.77
C ASP A 209 -26.28 5.66 -12.67
N ASN A 210 -27.33 5.16 -13.33
CA ASN A 210 -27.65 3.73 -13.36
C ASN A 210 -26.55 2.87 -14.02
N ASN A 211 -25.62 3.48 -14.77
CA ASN A 211 -24.48 2.79 -15.39
C ASN A 211 -23.27 2.68 -14.47
N GLU A 212 -23.31 3.28 -13.26
CA GLU A 212 -22.21 3.15 -12.30
C GLU A 212 -22.03 1.70 -11.84
N ARG A 213 -20.90 1.10 -12.22
CA ARG A 213 -20.60 -0.31 -11.94
C ARG A 213 -19.92 -0.53 -10.61
N SER A 214 -19.34 0.52 -10.00
CA SER A 214 -18.62 0.40 -8.73
C SER A 214 -19.49 -0.21 -7.64
N LEU A 215 -18.94 -1.18 -6.93
CA LEU A 215 -19.63 -1.74 -5.77
C LEU A 215 -19.81 -0.65 -4.71
N PHE A 216 -18.74 0.05 -4.35
CA PHE A 216 -18.78 1.10 -3.33
C PHE A 216 -18.67 2.50 -3.93
N VAL A 217 -19.67 3.33 -3.63
CA VAL A 217 -19.76 4.70 -4.12
C VAL A 217 -19.65 5.71 -2.98
N ASN A 218 -19.21 6.91 -3.30
CA ASN A 218 -19.17 8.06 -2.39
C ASN A 218 -20.55 8.72 -2.28
N VAL A 219 -20.62 9.87 -1.63
CA VAL A 219 -21.88 10.63 -1.45
C VAL A 219 -22.35 11.34 -2.72
N THR A 220 -21.49 11.48 -3.72
CA THR A 220 -21.82 12.04 -5.04
C THR A 220 -22.23 10.97 -6.06
N GLY A 221 -22.28 9.70 -5.63
CA GLY A 221 -22.66 8.58 -6.49
C GLY A 221 -21.53 8.00 -7.34
N GLU A 222 -20.32 8.50 -7.21
CA GLU A 222 -19.13 8.05 -7.93
C GLU A 222 -18.36 7.01 -7.13
N ARG A 223 -17.44 6.28 -7.78
CA ARG A 223 -16.54 5.31 -7.13
C ARG A 223 -15.86 5.90 -5.91
N MET A 224 -15.84 5.15 -4.80
CA MET A 224 -15.14 5.52 -3.57
C MET A 224 -13.65 5.71 -3.81
N THR A 225 -13.07 6.76 -3.21
CA THR A 225 -11.63 7.01 -3.29
C THR A 225 -10.87 6.41 -2.10
N ARG A 226 -9.57 6.14 -2.26
CA ARG A 226 -8.70 5.70 -1.14
C ARG A 226 -8.71 6.70 0.01
N GLN A 227 -8.65 7.99 -0.30
CA GLN A 227 -8.68 9.05 0.72
C GLN A 227 -10.02 9.11 1.43
N GLY A 228 -11.14 8.95 0.68
CA GLY A 228 -12.48 8.88 1.23
C GLY A 228 -12.62 7.73 2.24
N PHE A 229 -12.24 6.53 1.83
CA PHE A 229 -12.28 5.36 2.72
C PHE A 229 -11.34 5.51 3.94
N TRP A 230 -10.15 6.07 3.75
CA TRP A 230 -9.22 6.31 4.87
C TRP A 230 -9.81 7.28 5.92
N LYS A 231 -10.48 8.35 5.46
CA LYS A 231 -11.19 9.28 6.38
C LYS A 231 -12.29 8.57 7.17
N ILE A 232 -13.08 7.71 6.50
CA ILE A 232 -14.12 6.89 7.12
C ILE A 232 -13.53 5.97 8.19
N LEU A 233 -12.50 5.20 7.85
CA LEU A 233 -11.83 4.29 8.77
C LEU A 233 -11.29 5.01 10.00
N LYS A 234 -10.63 6.17 9.79
CA LYS A 234 -10.10 6.98 10.89
C LYS A 234 -11.21 7.50 11.81
N ALA A 235 -12.32 7.97 11.25
CA ALA A 235 -13.45 8.45 12.04
C ALA A 235 -14.04 7.34 12.91
N TYR A 236 -14.23 6.14 12.37
CA TYR A 236 -14.73 5.00 13.14
C TYR A 236 -13.70 4.47 14.16
N ALA A 237 -12.41 4.53 13.89
CA ALA A 237 -11.38 4.19 14.87
C ALA A 237 -11.42 5.11 16.11
N VAL A 238 -11.62 6.43 15.88
CA VAL A 238 -11.83 7.41 16.96
C VAL A 238 -13.11 7.10 17.72
N LYS A 239 -14.23 6.86 17.03
CA LYS A 239 -15.53 6.53 17.64
C LYS A 239 -15.48 5.24 18.47
N ALA A 240 -14.70 4.25 18.03
CA ALA A 240 -14.44 3.01 18.76
C ALA A 240 -13.43 3.18 19.92
N ASN A 241 -12.94 4.40 20.19
CA ASN A 241 -11.93 4.70 21.23
C ASN A 241 -10.64 3.87 21.08
N ILE A 242 -10.23 3.60 19.83
CA ILE A 242 -8.99 2.86 19.55
C ILE A 242 -7.82 3.84 19.56
N LYS A 243 -6.94 3.71 20.56
CA LYS A 243 -5.83 4.66 20.79
C LYS A 243 -4.70 4.60 19.77
N LYS A 244 -4.51 3.43 19.13
CA LYS A 244 -3.45 3.25 18.13
C LYS A 244 -3.88 3.77 16.76
N THR A 245 -2.91 4.15 15.93
CA THR A 245 -3.17 4.58 14.55
C THR A 245 -3.64 3.40 13.71
N ILE A 246 -4.88 3.44 13.23
CA ILE A 246 -5.47 2.42 12.38
C ILE A 246 -5.43 2.86 10.92
N THR A 247 -4.97 1.95 10.08
CA THR A 247 -4.91 2.10 8.62
C THR A 247 -5.57 0.89 7.96
N PRO A 248 -5.91 0.94 6.67
CA PRO A 248 -6.38 -0.26 5.96
C PRO A 248 -5.38 -1.42 6.03
N HIS A 249 -4.07 -1.13 6.04
CA HIS A 249 -3.04 -2.14 6.24
C HIS A 249 -3.09 -2.77 7.64
N THR A 250 -3.47 -2.02 8.67
CA THR A 250 -3.65 -2.54 10.03
C THR A 250 -4.76 -3.60 10.06
N LEU A 251 -5.91 -3.34 9.42
CA LEU A 251 -7.00 -4.32 9.30
C LEU A 251 -6.57 -5.56 8.51
N ARG A 252 -5.87 -5.38 7.40
CA ARG A 252 -5.33 -6.50 6.61
C ARG A 252 -4.32 -7.32 7.41
N ASN A 253 -3.43 -6.68 8.18
CA ASN A 253 -2.50 -7.36 9.07
C ASN A 253 -3.24 -8.14 10.17
N SER A 254 -4.31 -7.55 10.73
CA SER A 254 -5.14 -8.20 11.75
C SER A 254 -5.85 -9.43 11.19
N PHE A 255 -6.42 -9.34 9.99
CA PHE A 255 -6.98 -10.49 9.29
C PHE A 255 -5.98 -11.63 9.15
N ALA A 256 -4.78 -11.35 8.61
CA ALA A 256 -3.75 -12.36 8.42
C ALA A 256 -3.27 -12.98 9.75
N SER A 257 -3.05 -12.13 10.77
CA SER A 257 -2.59 -12.60 12.09
C SER A 257 -3.66 -13.43 12.79
N HIS A 258 -4.94 -13.03 12.72
CA HIS A 258 -6.03 -13.77 13.35
C HIS A 258 -6.26 -15.12 12.66
N LEU A 259 -6.14 -15.22 11.33
CA LEU A 259 -6.21 -16.51 10.63
C LEU A 259 -5.08 -17.44 11.08
N LEU A 260 -3.84 -16.96 11.14
CA LEU A 260 -2.70 -17.75 11.62
C LEU A 260 -2.87 -18.16 13.08
N GLU A 261 -3.35 -17.27 13.97
CA GLU A 261 -3.62 -17.58 15.37
C GLU A 261 -4.67 -18.70 15.52
N ASN A 262 -5.60 -18.79 14.59
CA ASN A 262 -6.63 -19.83 14.53
C ASN A 262 -6.21 -21.07 13.71
N GLY A 263 -4.94 -21.19 13.32
CA GLY A 263 -4.37 -22.39 12.73
C GLY A 263 -4.44 -22.49 11.20
N ALA A 264 -4.77 -21.39 10.50
CA ALA A 264 -4.74 -21.38 9.04
C ALA A 264 -3.31 -21.53 8.51
N ASP A 265 -3.16 -22.22 7.37
CA ASP A 265 -1.86 -22.38 6.71
C ASP A 265 -1.39 -21.04 6.12
N ILE A 266 -0.09 -20.79 6.20
CA ILE A 266 0.52 -19.55 5.69
C ILE A 266 0.38 -19.43 4.16
N HIS A 267 0.35 -20.57 3.45
CA HIS A 267 0.18 -20.57 2.00
C HIS A 267 -1.25 -20.18 1.61
N ASP A 268 -2.26 -20.64 2.35
CA ASP A 268 -3.66 -20.23 2.12
C ASP A 268 -3.81 -18.73 2.30
N ILE A 269 -3.21 -18.18 3.35
CA ILE A 269 -3.21 -16.73 3.60
C ILE A 269 -2.47 -15.97 2.50
N GLN A 270 -1.35 -16.52 1.99
CA GLN A 270 -0.63 -15.93 0.87
C GLN A 270 -1.52 -15.82 -0.38
N VAL A 271 -2.24 -16.88 -0.71
CA VAL A 271 -3.17 -16.93 -1.85
C VAL A 271 -4.30 -15.91 -1.67
N ILE A 272 -4.96 -15.92 -0.51
CA ILE A 272 -6.07 -14.99 -0.19
C ILE A 272 -5.59 -13.53 -0.31
N LEU A 273 -4.43 -13.22 0.25
CA LEU A 273 -3.87 -11.87 0.22
C LEU A 273 -3.33 -11.46 -1.16
N GLY A 274 -3.11 -12.41 -2.07
CA GLY A 274 -2.50 -12.14 -3.38
C GLY A 274 -1.07 -11.62 -3.24
N HIS A 275 -0.27 -12.23 -2.37
CA HIS A 275 1.15 -11.94 -2.25
C HIS A 275 1.93 -12.75 -3.28
N SER A 276 2.66 -12.06 -4.16
CA SER A 276 3.55 -12.70 -5.14
C SER A 276 4.78 -13.37 -4.50
N ASP A 277 5.12 -12.96 -3.26
CA ASP A 277 6.26 -13.47 -2.51
C ASP A 277 5.81 -13.90 -1.10
N ILE A 278 6.20 -15.12 -0.71
CA ILE A 278 5.92 -15.69 0.61
C ILE A 278 6.55 -14.88 1.75
N ALA A 279 7.69 -14.21 1.50
CA ALA A 279 8.34 -13.36 2.49
C ALA A 279 7.41 -12.26 3.03
N SER A 280 6.49 -11.78 2.20
CA SER A 280 5.46 -10.82 2.60
C SER A 280 4.47 -11.39 3.62
N THR A 281 4.22 -12.72 3.58
CA THR A 281 3.31 -13.41 4.50
C THR A 281 4.07 -13.94 5.72
N GLN A 282 5.33 -14.34 5.57
CA GLN A 282 6.20 -14.81 6.67
C GLN A 282 6.35 -13.78 7.80
N ARG A 283 6.19 -12.50 7.53
CA ARG A 283 6.20 -11.45 8.55
C ARG A 283 5.12 -11.66 9.61
N TYR A 284 3.96 -12.20 9.25
CA TYR A 284 2.89 -12.50 10.20
C TYR A 284 3.24 -13.70 11.07
N ALA A 285 3.85 -14.74 10.49
CA ALA A 285 4.33 -15.90 11.24
C ALA A 285 5.45 -15.51 12.23
N GLN A 286 6.36 -14.63 11.83
CA GLN A 286 7.39 -14.12 12.73
C GLN A 286 6.79 -13.31 13.89
N PHE A 287 5.83 -12.43 13.60
CA PHE A 287 5.10 -11.67 14.63
C PHE A 287 4.46 -12.58 15.68
N LEU A 288 3.82 -13.69 15.24
CA LEU A 288 3.23 -14.66 16.16
C LEU A 288 4.26 -15.41 16.99
N LYS A 289 5.40 -15.80 16.39
CA LYS A 289 6.51 -16.43 17.15
C LYS A 289 7.04 -15.50 18.23
N ASP A 290 7.23 -14.22 17.91
CA ASP A 290 7.70 -13.22 18.86
C ASP A 290 6.67 -12.99 19.97
N LYS A 291 5.37 -12.93 19.65
CA LYS A 291 4.27 -12.84 20.60
C LYS A 291 4.23 -14.06 21.54
N MET A 292 4.36 -15.27 20.99
CA MET A 292 4.42 -16.51 21.78
C MET A 292 5.63 -16.54 22.70
N LYS A 293 6.81 -16.17 22.21
CA LYS A 293 8.04 -16.11 22.99
C LYS A 293 7.91 -15.10 24.15
N ASN A 294 7.38 -13.92 23.88
CA ASN A 294 7.16 -12.89 24.90
C ASN A 294 6.14 -13.36 25.96
N SER A 295 5.07 -14.04 25.55
CA SER A 295 4.11 -14.66 26.47
C SER A 295 4.77 -15.74 27.32
N TYR A 296 5.57 -16.62 26.71
CA TYR A 296 6.29 -17.66 27.44
C TYR A 296 7.21 -17.08 28.49
N ILE A 297 8.05 -16.10 28.11
CA ILE A 297 8.97 -15.42 29.03
C ILE A 297 8.21 -14.75 30.20
N LYS A 298 7.06 -14.13 29.88
CA LYS A 298 6.28 -13.39 30.90
C LYS A 298 5.55 -14.28 31.90
N PHE A 299 5.12 -15.48 31.50
CA PHE A 299 4.21 -16.29 32.30
C PHE A 299 4.79 -17.64 32.72
N HIS A 300 5.92 -18.06 32.17
CA HIS A 300 6.54 -19.33 32.54
C HIS A 300 7.35 -19.17 33.84
N PRO A 301 7.12 -19.99 34.88
CA PRO A 301 7.76 -19.83 36.19
C PRO A 301 9.28 -19.96 36.19
N ARG A 302 9.88 -20.46 35.11
CA ARG A 302 11.32 -20.69 34.96
C ARG A 302 11.94 -20.01 33.72
N ALA A 303 11.25 -19.03 33.13
CA ALA A 303 11.79 -18.26 32.01
C ALA A 303 12.58 -17.05 32.47
#